data_c962933279c4b6a44c184810d3191624
#
_entry.id   c962933279c4b6a44c184810d3191624
#
_cell.length_a   1.000
_cell.length_b   1.000
_cell.length_c   1.000
_cell.angle_alpha   90.00
_cell.angle_beta   90.00
_cell.angle_gamma   90.00
#
_symmetry.space_group_name_H-M   'P 1'
#
loop_
_entity.id
_entity.type
_entity.pdbx_description
1 polymer ?
#
loop_
_entity_poly.entity_id
_entity_poly.type
_entity_poly.pdbx_seq_one_letter_code
_entity_poly.pdbx_strand_id
1 'polypeptide(L)'
;MLNRLITKMARREFARVMRFEEGRKPEIPRGDSSPRLLYLHIPFCERLCPYCSFHRITFQESLGRQYFAALRKGILLYKEKGYAFRGVYVGGGTPTVMIDELEETLTRVRECFPIRDISVETNPNHLTEGHIAALQRAGVGRLSVGIQSFDDGLLKAMDRYDKYGSGEAIAERLQATMGIFNTLNADMIFNFPSQNLTMLNRDLDILMDLGIDQITYYPLMFSDTNPHGLLPQRSHVG
;
A
#
# COMPACT_ATOMS: atom_id res chain seq x y z
N MET A 1 -14.40 -28.67 6.20
CA MET A 1 -15.79 -28.65 5.71
C MET A 1 -16.61 -27.54 6.36
N LEU A 2 -16.58 -27.39 7.69
CA LEU A 2 -17.32 -26.38 8.48
C LEU A 2 -17.01 -24.93 8.05
N ASN A 3 -15.73 -24.56 7.89
CA ASN A 3 -15.33 -23.21 7.47
C ASN A 3 -15.89 -22.81 6.10
N ARG A 4 -15.96 -23.74 5.13
CA ARG A 4 -16.57 -23.47 3.83
C ARG A 4 -18.07 -23.22 3.94
N LEU A 5 -18.75 -23.91 4.83
CA LEU A 5 -20.19 -23.75 5.07
C LEU A 5 -20.46 -22.38 5.71
N ILE A 6 -19.71 -22.02 6.75
CA ILE A 6 -19.80 -20.71 7.43
C ILE A 6 -19.53 -19.58 6.47
N THR A 7 -18.46 -19.66 5.66
CA THR A 7 -18.14 -18.64 4.65
C THR A 7 -19.27 -18.52 3.61
N LYS A 8 -19.85 -19.63 3.16
CA LYS A 8 -20.97 -19.63 2.21
C LYS A 8 -22.23 -19.01 2.80
N MET A 9 -22.52 -19.28 4.07
CA MET A 9 -23.65 -18.67 4.79
C MET A 9 -23.43 -17.18 5.00
N ALA A 10 -22.24 -16.77 5.46
CA ALA A 10 -21.90 -15.36 5.63
C ALA A 10 -22.00 -14.58 4.31
N ARG A 11 -21.43 -15.10 3.21
CA ARG A 11 -21.55 -14.48 1.88
C ARG A 11 -23.01 -14.34 1.43
N ARG A 12 -23.85 -15.32 1.74
CA ARG A 12 -25.28 -15.29 1.40
C ARG A 12 -26.04 -14.23 2.20
N GLU A 13 -25.73 -14.07 3.48
CA GLU A 13 -26.32 -13.03 4.34
C GLU A 13 -25.80 -11.63 3.93
N PHE A 14 -24.51 -11.46 3.69
CA PHE A 14 -23.97 -10.20 3.18
C PHE A 14 -24.58 -9.81 1.82
N ALA A 15 -24.78 -10.76 0.91
CA ALA A 15 -25.43 -10.50 -0.39
C ALA A 15 -26.91 -10.11 -0.25
N ARG A 16 -27.58 -10.44 0.85
CA ARG A 16 -28.95 -10.00 1.13
C ARG A 16 -29.00 -8.56 1.63
N VAL A 17 -28.00 -8.14 2.39
CA VAL A 17 -27.95 -6.83 3.06
C VAL A 17 -27.28 -5.78 2.17
N MET A 18 -26.20 -6.17 1.46
CA MET A 18 -25.46 -5.29 0.56
C MET A 18 -26.03 -5.38 -0.86
N ARG A 19 -26.91 -4.44 -1.20
CA ARG A 19 -27.39 -4.26 -2.58
C ARG A 19 -26.77 -3.01 -3.16
N PHE A 20 -26.07 -3.17 -4.29
CA PHE A 20 -25.62 -2.03 -5.09
C PHE A 20 -26.81 -1.57 -5.95
N GLU A 21 -27.28 -0.34 -5.74
CA GLU A 21 -28.32 0.27 -6.59
C GLU A 21 -27.62 1.02 -7.72
N GLU A 22 -27.90 0.62 -8.95
CA GLU A 22 -27.45 1.37 -10.13
C GLU A 22 -28.17 2.72 -10.23
N GLY A 23 -27.42 3.77 -10.60
CA GLY A 23 -27.98 5.07 -10.94
C GLY A 23 -28.18 6.05 -9.78
N ARG A 24 -28.03 5.65 -8.53
CA ARG A 24 -28.08 6.58 -7.39
C ARG A 24 -26.69 7.20 -7.17
N LYS A 25 -26.52 8.47 -7.54
CA LYS A 25 -25.34 9.23 -7.09
C LYS A 25 -25.52 9.54 -5.61
N PRO A 26 -24.69 8.97 -4.70
CA PRO A 26 -24.80 9.30 -3.30
C PRO A 26 -24.48 10.78 -3.13
N GLU A 27 -25.36 11.51 -2.47
CA GLU A 27 -25.03 12.86 -2.03
C GLU A 27 -23.97 12.76 -0.94
N ILE A 28 -22.83 13.42 -1.18
CA ILE A 28 -21.81 13.57 -0.15
C ILE A 28 -22.39 14.52 0.91
N PRO A 29 -22.58 14.06 2.15
CA PRO A 29 -23.12 14.91 3.20
C PRO A 29 -22.19 16.11 3.45
N ARG A 30 -22.70 17.15 4.09
CA ARG A 30 -21.85 18.24 4.55
C ARG A 30 -20.91 17.73 5.64
N GLY A 31 -19.66 18.17 5.58
CA GLY A 31 -18.68 17.92 6.63
C GLY A 31 -19.04 18.71 7.89
N ASP A 32 -18.61 18.20 9.02
CA ASP A 32 -18.49 18.95 10.26
C ASP A 32 -17.02 19.38 10.45
N SER A 33 -16.76 20.22 11.44
CA SER A 33 -15.39 20.69 11.73
C SER A 33 -14.49 19.65 12.36
N SER A 34 -14.96 18.42 12.56
CA SER A 34 -14.18 17.35 13.20
C SER A 34 -12.99 16.97 12.33
N PRO A 35 -11.77 16.97 12.90
CA PRO A 35 -10.58 16.58 12.14
C PRO A 35 -10.61 15.10 11.77
N ARG A 36 -10.33 14.81 10.50
CA ARG A 36 -10.32 13.47 9.92
C ARG A 36 -8.98 13.17 9.24
N LEU A 37 -8.72 11.90 9.02
CA LEU A 37 -7.68 11.42 8.12
C LEU A 37 -8.26 11.30 6.70
N LEU A 38 -7.54 11.81 5.71
CA LEU A 38 -7.86 11.62 4.30
C LEU A 38 -7.10 10.40 3.77
N TYR A 39 -7.83 9.39 3.32
CA TYR A 39 -7.23 8.28 2.59
C TYR A 39 -7.35 8.50 1.08
N LEU A 40 -6.22 8.50 0.40
CA LEU A 40 -6.14 8.54 -1.06
C LEU A 40 -5.73 7.16 -1.57
N HIS A 41 -6.61 6.52 -2.32
CA HIS A 41 -6.34 5.21 -2.90
C HIS A 41 -5.77 5.35 -4.31
N ILE A 42 -4.56 4.83 -4.55
CA ILE A 42 -3.94 4.79 -5.88
C ILE A 42 -3.90 3.32 -6.34
N PRO A 43 -4.81 2.87 -7.20
CA PRO A 43 -4.97 1.45 -7.50
C PRO A 43 -3.94 0.88 -8.47
N PHE A 44 -2.99 1.65 -8.95
CA PHE A 44 -2.07 1.27 -10.01
C PHE A 44 -0.84 0.55 -9.50
N CYS A 45 -0.51 -0.58 -10.14
CA CYS A 45 0.77 -1.27 -9.97
C CYS A 45 1.39 -1.53 -11.34
N GLU A 46 2.69 -1.31 -11.49
CA GLU A 46 3.41 -1.68 -12.70
C GLU A 46 3.44 -3.21 -12.90
N ARG A 47 3.40 -3.98 -11.80
CA ARG A 47 3.32 -5.44 -11.80
C ARG A 47 2.36 -5.91 -10.70
N LEU A 48 1.50 -6.87 -11.02
CA LEU A 48 0.55 -7.44 -10.07
C LEU A 48 1.18 -8.65 -9.38
N CYS A 49 1.61 -8.47 -8.14
CA CYS A 49 2.19 -9.57 -7.34
C CYS A 49 1.16 -10.68 -7.09
N PRO A 50 1.50 -11.97 -7.28
CA PRO A 50 0.53 -13.08 -7.22
C PRO A 50 -0.11 -13.29 -5.84
N TYR A 51 0.55 -12.84 -4.77
CA TYR A 51 0.06 -12.99 -3.39
C TYR A 51 -0.86 -11.86 -2.93
N CYS A 52 -0.88 -10.72 -3.64
CA CYS A 52 -1.55 -9.52 -3.18
C CYS A 52 -3.08 -9.60 -3.36
N SER A 53 -3.83 -9.40 -2.29
CA SER A 53 -5.29 -9.42 -2.25
C SER A 53 -5.94 -8.02 -2.30
N PHE A 54 -5.15 -6.96 -2.34
CA PHE A 54 -5.66 -5.59 -2.39
C PHE A 54 -6.29 -5.25 -3.74
N HIS A 55 -7.18 -4.25 -3.72
CA HIS A 55 -7.78 -3.72 -4.94
C HIS A 55 -6.75 -2.94 -5.76
N ARG A 56 -6.31 -3.53 -6.86
CA ARG A 56 -5.28 -2.96 -7.73
C ARG A 56 -5.47 -3.39 -9.19
N ILE A 57 -4.98 -2.56 -10.10
CA ILE A 57 -4.98 -2.82 -11.54
C ILE A 57 -3.60 -2.55 -12.13
N THR A 58 -3.33 -3.11 -13.30
CA THR A 58 -2.10 -2.84 -14.04
C THR A 58 -2.05 -1.36 -14.44
N PHE A 59 -0.90 -0.74 -14.22
CA PHE A 59 -0.67 0.66 -14.55
C PHE A 59 -0.77 0.91 -16.07
N GLN A 60 -1.51 1.95 -16.41
CA GLN A 60 -1.57 2.54 -17.75
C GLN A 60 -1.50 4.07 -17.58
N GLU A 61 -0.52 4.72 -18.21
CA GLU A 61 -0.25 6.14 -17.97
C GLU A 61 -1.46 7.03 -18.25
N SER A 62 -2.13 6.85 -19.39
CA SER A 62 -3.30 7.67 -19.75
C SER A 62 -4.45 7.54 -18.76
N LEU A 63 -4.71 6.33 -18.25
CA LEU A 63 -5.72 6.08 -17.22
C LEU A 63 -5.27 6.67 -15.87
N GLY A 64 -3.98 6.56 -15.55
CA GLY A 64 -3.40 7.14 -14.34
C GLY A 64 -3.60 8.65 -14.28
N ARG A 65 -3.27 9.38 -15.36
CA ARG A 65 -3.46 10.84 -15.43
C ARG A 65 -4.93 11.23 -15.27
N GLN A 66 -5.85 10.52 -15.92
CA GLN A 66 -7.28 10.76 -15.76
C GLN A 66 -7.75 10.52 -14.32
N TYR A 67 -7.25 9.46 -13.69
CA TYR A 67 -7.57 9.12 -12.31
C TYR A 67 -7.10 10.18 -11.33
N PHE A 68 -5.83 10.62 -11.42
CA PHE A 68 -5.29 11.67 -10.56
C PHE A 68 -6.02 13.00 -10.76
N ALA A 69 -6.37 13.37 -12.00
CA ALA A 69 -7.20 14.54 -12.26
C ALA A 69 -8.60 14.44 -11.62
N ALA A 70 -9.22 13.26 -11.65
CA ALA A 70 -10.50 13.01 -10.98
C ALA A 70 -10.36 13.05 -9.44
N LEU A 71 -9.26 12.51 -8.91
CA LEU A 71 -8.94 12.52 -7.48
C LEU A 71 -8.81 13.97 -6.96
N ARG A 72 -8.09 14.84 -7.69
CA ARG A 72 -7.98 16.28 -7.36
C ARG A 72 -9.33 17.00 -7.37
N LYS A 73 -10.24 16.65 -8.31
CA LYS A 73 -11.61 17.17 -8.29
C LYS A 73 -12.38 16.70 -7.05
N GLY A 74 -12.21 15.44 -6.64
CA GLY A 74 -12.79 14.92 -5.40
C GLY A 74 -12.32 15.67 -4.16
N ILE A 75 -11.01 16.01 -4.09
CA ILE A 75 -10.43 16.79 -2.99
C ILE A 75 -11.11 18.17 -2.87
N LEU A 76 -11.29 18.87 -3.99
CA LEU A 76 -11.99 20.16 -4.02
C LEU A 76 -13.45 20.03 -3.56
N LEU A 77 -14.13 18.98 -3.99
CA LEU A 77 -15.51 18.72 -3.57
C LEU A 77 -15.63 18.53 -2.04
N TYR A 78 -14.71 17.81 -1.42
CA TYR A 78 -14.69 17.67 0.05
C TYR A 78 -14.39 19.00 0.75
N LYS A 79 -13.53 19.85 0.19
CA LYS A 79 -13.31 21.21 0.69
C LYS A 79 -14.60 22.04 0.63
N GLU A 80 -15.29 22.06 -0.51
CA GLU A 80 -16.56 22.77 -0.70
C GLU A 80 -17.68 22.28 0.23
N LYS A 81 -17.67 20.99 0.56
CA LYS A 81 -18.60 20.37 1.51
C LYS A 81 -18.28 20.66 2.99
N GLY A 82 -17.17 21.37 3.26
CA GLY A 82 -16.80 21.78 4.63
C GLY A 82 -16.12 20.68 5.45
N TYR A 83 -15.51 19.69 4.82
CA TYR A 83 -14.72 18.69 5.54
C TYR A 83 -13.41 19.29 6.07
N ALA A 84 -12.96 18.78 7.23
CA ALA A 84 -11.67 19.13 7.83
C ALA A 84 -10.74 17.90 7.87
N PHE A 85 -9.61 17.99 7.20
CA PHE A 85 -8.58 16.94 7.23
C PHE A 85 -7.32 17.49 7.91
N ARG A 86 -6.66 16.64 8.72
CA ARG A 86 -5.42 16.98 9.44
C ARG A 86 -4.25 16.07 9.04
N GLY A 87 -4.53 14.90 8.53
CA GLY A 87 -3.53 13.95 8.04
C GLY A 87 -3.96 13.33 6.71
N VAL A 88 -2.99 12.83 5.98
CA VAL A 88 -3.19 12.12 4.70
C VAL A 88 -2.48 10.78 4.76
N TYR A 89 -3.17 9.75 4.33
CA TYR A 89 -2.57 8.46 4.04
C TYR A 89 -2.79 8.11 2.57
N VAL A 90 -1.72 7.88 1.83
CA VAL A 90 -1.78 7.48 0.42
C VAL A 90 -1.32 6.04 0.30
N GLY A 91 -2.23 5.17 -0.10
CA GLY A 91 -1.98 3.74 -0.21
C GLY A 91 -2.68 3.11 -1.41
N GLY A 92 -2.65 1.78 -1.46
CA GLY A 92 -3.37 1.00 -2.47
C GLY A 92 -2.50 0.04 -3.26
N GLY A 93 -2.22 0.35 -4.51
CA GLY A 93 -1.31 -0.39 -5.38
C GLY A 93 0.14 0.05 -5.17
N THR A 94 0.54 1.07 -5.91
CA THR A 94 1.86 1.73 -5.79
C THR A 94 1.66 3.23 -5.98
N PRO A 95 1.42 3.99 -4.90
CA PRO A 95 1.13 5.43 -4.99
C PRO A 95 2.15 6.23 -5.78
N THR A 96 3.41 5.85 -5.71
CA THR A 96 4.53 6.53 -6.35
C THR A 96 4.76 6.17 -7.82
N VAL A 97 3.87 5.38 -8.44
CA VAL A 97 3.99 4.98 -9.87
C VAL A 97 3.96 6.16 -10.83
N MET A 98 3.31 7.25 -10.44
CA MET A 98 3.31 8.55 -11.14
C MET A 98 3.67 9.63 -10.14
N ILE A 99 4.95 9.80 -9.90
CA ILE A 99 5.45 10.67 -8.83
C ILE A 99 5.11 12.15 -9.05
N ASP A 100 5.08 12.61 -10.30
CA ASP A 100 4.68 13.95 -10.70
C ASP A 100 3.21 14.24 -10.33
N GLU A 101 2.32 13.33 -10.66
CA GLU A 101 0.89 13.44 -10.35
C GLU A 101 0.61 13.33 -8.84
N LEU A 102 1.38 12.48 -8.15
CA LEU A 102 1.29 12.36 -6.69
C LEU A 102 1.72 13.65 -6.00
N GLU A 103 2.87 14.23 -6.39
CA GLU A 103 3.37 15.50 -5.86
C GLU A 103 2.35 16.62 -6.05
N GLU A 104 1.79 16.77 -7.27
CA GLU A 104 0.76 17.77 -7.56
C GLU A 104 -0.51 17.54 -6.71
N THR A 105 -0.92 16.29 -6.54
CA THR A 105 -2.11 15.95 -5.75
C THR A 105 -1.92 16.27 -4.27
N LEU A 106 -0.77 15.94 -3.68
CA LEU A 106 -0.45 16.26 -2.30
C LEU A 106 -0.31 17.76 -2.06
N THR A 107 0.25 18.49 -3.03
CA THR A 107 0.29 19.95 -3.02
C THR A 107 -1.14 20.51 -2.97
N ARG A 108 -2.04 20.02 -3.83
CA ARG A 108 -3.46 20.42 -3.83
C ARG A 108 -4.15 20.13 -2.51
N VAL A 109 -3.87 18.98 -1.88
CA VAL A 109 -4.43 18.64 -0.56
C VAL A 109 -3.97 19.66 0.50
N ARG A 110 -2.70 20.02 0.52
CA ARG A 110 -2.13 21.01 1.47
C ARG A 110 -2.68 22.42 1.25
N GLU A 111 -2.97 22.81 0.02
CA GLU A 111 -3.66 24.08 -0.29
C GLU A 111 -5.12 24.09 0.18
N CYS A 112 -5.77 22.92 0.19
CA CYS A 112 -7.16 22.79 0.59
C CYS A 112 -7.35 22.65 2.09
N PHE A 113 -6.42 21.98 2.80
CA PHE A 113 -6.58 21.58 4.18
C PHE A 113 -5.30 21.81 4.99
N PRO A 114 -5.42 22.14 6.29
CA PRO A 114 -4.26 22.31 7.18
C PRO A 114 -3.66 20.96 7.60
N ILE A 115 -3.06 20.26 6.64
CA ILE A 115 -2.44 18.94 6.84
C ILE A 115 -1.18 19.07 7.68
N ARG A 116 -1.00 18.17 8.66
CA ARG A 116 0.16 18.06 9.53
C ARG A 116 1.04 16.87 9.17
N ASP A 117 0.39 15.74 8.85
CA ASP A 117 1.07 14.47 8.64
C ASP A 117 0.69 13.88 7.29
N ILE A 118 1.67 13.46 6.51
CA ILE A 118 1.48 12.77 5.22
C ILE A 118 2.26 11.46 5.26
N SER A 119 1.53 10.36 5.09
CA SER A 119 2.05 9.00 4.96
C SER A 119 1.86 8.51 3.54
N VAL A 120 2.89 7.93 2.93
CA VAL A 120 2.82 7.38 1.56
C VAL A 120 3.40 5.97 1.53
N GLU A 121 2.72 5.06 0.84
CA GLU A 121 3.24 3.73 0.50
C GLU A 121 4.06 3.78 -0.80
N THR A 122 5.10 2.96 -0.87
CA THR A 122 5.97 2.84 -2.04
C THR A 122 6.56 1.43 -2.17
N ASN A 123 7.36 1.22 -3.21
CA ASN A 123 8.15 0.01 -3.42
C ASN A 123 9.65 0.34 -3.52
N PRO A 124 10.56 -0.63 -3.31
CA PRO A 124 12.00 -0.40 -3.30
C PRO A 124 12.58 0.21 -4.58
N ASN A 125 12.00 -0.08 -5.75
CA ASN A 125 12.45 0.49 -7.03
C ASN A 125 12.17 1.99 -7.18
N HIS A 126 11.31 2.55 -6.33
CA HIS A 126 11.02 3.99 -6.29
C HIS A 126 11.79 4.75 -5.20
N LEU A 127 12.73 4.10 -4.51
CA LEU A 127 13.68 4.76 -3.63
C LEU A 127 14.84 5.35 -4.46
N THR A 128 14.51 6.26 -5.38
CA THR A 128 15.46 7.00 -6.23
C THR A 128 15.51 8.44 -5.79
N GLU A 129 16.62 9.15 -6.09
CA GLU A 129 16.77 10.57 -5.76
C GLU A 129 15.59 11.41 -6.24
N GLY A 130 15.11 11.18 -7.46
CA GLY A 130 13.97 11.91 -8.02
C GLY A 130 12.67 11.71 -7.27
N HIS A 131 12.34 10.45 -6.90
CA HIS A 131 11.15 10.14 -6.12
C HIS A 131 11.26 10.69 -4.69
N ILE A 132 12.40 10.50 -4.04
CA ILE A 132 12.66 10.98 -2.69
C ILE A 132 12.52 12.50 -2.64
N ALA A 133 13.15 13.23 -3.57
CA ALA A 133 13.06 14.69 -3.63
C ALA A 133 11.61 15.17 -3.84
N ALA A 134 10.83 14.51 -4.72
CA ALA A 134 9.43 14.84 -4.94
C ALA A 134 8.58 14.59 -3.68
N LEU A 135 8.78 13.46 -2.98
CA LEU A 135 8.09 13.17 -1.73
C LEU A 135 8.42 14.17 -0.61
N GLN A 136 9.68 14.61 -0.52
CA GLN A 136 10.09 15.66 0.43
C GLN A 136 9.41 17.01 0.11
N ARG A 137 9.38 17.43 -1.16
CA ARG A 137 8.67 18.66 -1.58
C ARG A 137 7.17 18.58 -1.29
N ALA A 138 6.59 17.41 -1.50
CA ALA A 138 5.18 17.16 -1.16
C ALA A 138 4.90 17.19 0.37
N GLY A 139 5.93 17.18 1.21
CA GLY A 139 5.82 17.23 2.68
C GLY A 139 5.52 15.86 3.31
N VAL A 140 5.94 14.78 2.66
CA VAL A 140 5.81 13.43 3.21
C VAL A 140 6.71 13.29 4.44
N GLY A 141 6.10 12.94 5.57
CA GLY A 141 6.82 12.69 6.83
C GLY A 141 7.05 11.21 7.09
N ARG A 142 6.15 10.34 6.64
CA ARG A 142 6.26 8.88 6.78
C ARG A 142 6.24 8.19 5.43
N LEU A 143 7.28 7.41 5.15
CA LEU A 143 7.36 6.57 3.95
C LEU A 143 7.27 5.10 4.34
N SER A 144 6.32 4.36 3.78
CA SER A 144 6.14 2.91 3.98
C SER A 144 6.60 2.15 2.74
N VAL A 145 7.59 1.29 2.90
CA VAL A 145 8.21 0.57 1.78
C VAL A 145 7.80 -0.90 1.81
N GLY A 146 7.13 -1.36 0.77
CA GLY A 146 6.75 -2.76 0.61
C GLY A 146 7.97 -3.62 0.24
N ILE A 147 8.63 -4.22 1.22
CA ILE A 147 9.82 -5.06 1.05
C ILE A 147 9.42 -6.52 0.93
N GLN A 148 8.66 -7.00 1.89
CA GLN A 148 8.09 -8.31 2.09
C GLN A 148 9.08 -9.34 2.66
N SER A 149 10.34 -9.42 2.17
CA SER A 149 11.46 -10.22 2.68
C SER A 149 12.76 -9.75 2.04
N PHE A 150 13.90 -10.06 2.66
CA PHE A 150 15.22 -9.92 2.05
C PHE A 150 15.75 -11.25 1.49
N ASP A 151 15.02 -12.34 1.64
CA ASP A 151 15.40 -13.63 1.06
C ASP A 151 15.10 -13.67 -0.45
N ASP A 152 16.12 -13.87 -1.27
CA ASP A 152 16.01 -13.88 -2.73
C ASP A 152 15.11 -15.01 -3.24
N GLY A 153 15.04 -16.14 -2.54
CA GLY A 153 14.17 -17.26 -2.88
C GLY A 153 12.70 -16.88 -2.69
N LEU A 154 12.37 -16.20 -1.57
CA LEU A 154 11.02 -15.68 -1.31
C LEU A 154 10.68 -14.55 -2.27
N LEU A 155 11.61 -13.63 -2.57
CA LEU A 155 11.39 -12.56 -3.54
C LEU A 155 11.09 -13.12 -4.95
N LYS A 156 11.78 -14.16 -5.38
CA LYS A 156 11.50 -14.88 -6.65
C LYS A 156 10.14 -15.56 -6.62
N ALA A 157 9.81 -16.25 -5.54
CA ALA A 157 8.50 -16.90 -5.38
C ALA A 157 7.32 -15.89 -5.39
N MET A 158 7.56 -14.67 -4.91
CA MET A 158 6.61 -13.56 -4.93
C MET A 158 6.55 -12.77 -6.24
N ASP A 159 7.36 -13.13 -7.24
CA ASP A 159 7.50 -12.39 -8.50
C ASP A 159 7.97 -10.94 -8.30
N ARG A 160 8.88 -10.74 -7.32
CA ARG A 160 9.41 -9.42 -6.94
C ARG A 160 10.88 -9.21 -7.29
N TYR A 161 11.67 -10.29 -7.32
CA TYR A 161 13.12 -10.23 -7.48
C TYR A 161 13.56 -9.42 -8.71
N ASP A 162 13.03 -9.76 -9.89
CA ASP A 162 13.44 -9.13 -11.17
C ASP A 162 13.13 -7.64 -11.23
N LYS A 163 12.06 -7.20 -10.51
CA LYS A 163 11.63 -5.82 -10.54
C LYS A 163 12.25 -4.97 -9.44
N TYR A 164 12.32 -5.51 -8.24
CA TYR A 164 12.72 -4.73 -7.07
C TYR A 164 14.17 -4.96 -6.67
N GLY A 165 14.80 -5.98 -7.22
CA GLY A 165 16.19 -6.37 -6.94
C GLY A 165 16.30 -7.49 -5.91
N SER A 166 17.56 -7.88 -5.63
CA SER A 166 17.89 -8.81 -4.55
C SER A 166 17.63 -8.18 -3.18
N GLY A 167 17.58 -9.02 -2.13
CA GLY A 167 17.50 -8.55 -0.75
C GLY A 167 18.61 -7.56 -0.40
N GLU A 168 19.83 -7.80 -0.88
CA GLU A 168 20.98 -6.90 -0.70
C GLU A 168 20.73 -5.54 -1.37
N ALA A 169 20.31 -5.51 -2.64
CA ALA A 169 20.00 -4.26 -3.35
C ALA A 169 18.84 -3.48 -2.72
N ILE A 170 17.88 -4.17 -2.12
CA ILE A 170 16.78 -3.54 -1.37
C ILE A 170 17.33 -2.91 -0.09
N ALA A 171 18.18 -3.63 0.67
CA ALA A 171 18.81 -3.13 1.89
C ALA A 171 19.67 -1.88 1.63
N GLU A 172 20.45 -1.86 0.55
CA GLU A 172 21.24 -0.71 0.13
C GLU A 172 20.38 0.54 -0.13
N ARG A 173 19.26 0.37 -0.84
CA ARG A 173 18.33 1.49 -1.11
C ARG A 173 17.66 2.00 0.16
N LEU A 174 17.30 1.12 1.09
CA LEU A 174 16.78 1.53 2.40
C LEU A 174 17.83 2.30 3.19
N GLN A 175 19.08 1.79 3.23
CA GLN A 175 20.19 2.47 3.91
C GLN A 175 20.40 3.88 3.35
N ALA A 176 20.33 4.06 2.04
CA ALA A 176 20.44 5.37 1.39
C ALA A 176 19.24 6.31 1.68
N THR A 177 18.12 5.74 2.16
CA THR A 177 16.88 6.50 2.47
C THR A 177 16.76 6.82 3.96
N MET A 178 17.60 6.22 4.81
CA MET A 178 17.57 6.42 6.26
C MET A 178 17.74 7.87 6.64
N GLY A 179 16.96 8.34 7.62
CA GLY A 179 17.02 9.69 8.17
C GLY A 179 16.47 10.80 7.24
N ILE A 180 15.98 10.45 6.04
CA ILE A 180 15.39 11.44 5.11
C ILE A 180 13.95 11.79 5.50
N PHE A 181 13.19 10.83 5.95
CA PHE A 181 11.81 10.99 6.43
C PHE A 181 11.76 10.89 7.95
N ASN A 182 10.73 11.46 8.57
CA ASN A 182 10.54 11.34 10.03
C ASN A 182 10.33 9.89 10.46
N THR A 183 9.77 9.08 9.57
CA THR A 183 9.58 7.65 9.79
C THR A 183 9.75 6.90 8.47
N LEU A 184 10.71 6.00 8.42
CA LEU A 184 10.84 4.99 7.36
C LEU A 184 10.29 3.66 7.90
N ASN A 185 9.21 3.18 7.29
CA ASN A 185 8.59 1.91 7.66
C ASN A 185 8.89 0.82 6.63
N ALA A 186 9.24 -0.36 7.11
CA ALA A 186 9.39 -1.56 6.31
C ALA A 186 8.14 -2.45 6.44
N ASP A 187 7.42 -2.68 5.33
CA ASP A 187 6.33 -3.64 5.28
C ASP A 187 6.86 -5.01 4.92
N MET A 188 6.67 -5.97 5.81
CA MET A 188 7.17 -7.33 5.72
C MET A 188 6.02 -8.33 5.74
N ILE A 189 6.23 -9.49 5.13
CA ILE A 189 5.24 -10.58 5.14
C ILE A 189 5.88 -11.82 5.77
N PHE A 190 5.12 -12.50 6.62
CA PHE A 190 5.50 -13.79 7.19
C PHE A 190 4.50 -14.89 6.81
N ASN A 191 4.85 -16.15 7.14
CA ASN A 191 4.03 -17.32 6.88
C ASN A 191 3.96 -17.72 5.39
N PHE A 192 5.06 -17.52 4.64
CA PHE A 192 5.19 -18.15 3.33
C PHE A 192 5.41 -19.68 3.49
N PRO A 193 4.91 -20.51 2.55
CA PRO A 193 5.04 -21.96 2.64
C PRO A 193 6.49 -22.47 2.77
N SER A 194 7.44 -21.76 2.14
CA SER A 194 8.87 -22.11 2.18
C SER A 194 9.66 -21.32 3.24
N GLN A 195 9.03 -20.42 3.98
CA GLN A 195 9.71 -19.61 5.00
C GLN A 195 9.91 -20.42 6.28
N ASN A 196 11.09 -20.33 6.85
CA ASN A 196 11.41 -20.89 8.17
C ASN A 196 11.85 -19.79 9.15
N LEU A 197 12.04 -20.16 10.41
CA LEU A 197 12.43 -19.20 11.46
C LEU A 197 13.81 -18.57 11.20
N THR A 198 14.74 -19.27 10.57
CA THR A 198 16.06 -18.73 10.24
C THR A 198 15.94 -17.59 9.23
N MET A 199 15.11 -17.76 8.20
CA MET A 199 14.85 -16.73 7.19
C MET A 199 14.15 -15.51 7.82
N LEU A 200 13.17 -15.76 8.69
CA LEU A 200 12.46 -14.69 9.39
C LEU A 200 13.40 -13.89 10.32
N ASN A 201 14.23 -14.58 11.09
CA ASN A 201 15.19 -13.93 11.98
C ASN A 201 16.21 -13.11 11.18
N ARG A 202 16.70 -13.65 10.06
CA ARG A 202 17.61 -12.91 9.16
C ARG A 202 16.96 -11.62 8.63
N ASP A 203 15.70 -11.67 8.23
CA ASP A 203 14.97 -10.46 7.81
C ASP A 203 14.91 -9.43 8.95
N LEU A 204 14.67 -9.87 10.19
CA LEU A 204 14.64 -8.99 11.37
C LEU A 204 16.02 -8.43 11.69
N ASP A 205 17.08 -9.25 11.65
CA ASP A 205 18.46 -8.82 11.92
C ASP A 205 18.85 -7.71 10.92
N ILE A 206 18.57 -7.88 9.63
CA ILE A 206 18.83 -6.86 8.60
C ILE A 206 18.09 -5.54 8.93
N LEU A 207 16.82 -5.60 9.30
CA LEU A 207 16.05 -4.41 9.64
C LEU A 207 16.58 -3.70 10.88
N MET A 208 17.03 -4.45 11.89
CA MET A 208 17.62 -3.91 13.10
C MET A 208 18.99 -3.27 12.81
N ASP A 209 19.83 -3.93 12.02
CA ASP A 209 21.14 -3.42 11.63
C ASP A 209 21.03 -2.13 10.78
N LEU A 210 20.01 -2.04 9.93
CA LEU A 210 19.68 -0.83 9.19
C LEU A 210 19.15 0.29 10.07
N GLY A 211 18.63 -0.01 11.26
CA GLY A 211 18.04 0.98 12.17
C GLY A 211 16.70 1.52 11.66
N ILE A 212 15.89 0.70 11.00
CA ILE A 212 14.55 1.09 10.48
C ILE A 212 13.66 1.61 11.60
N ASP A 213 13.02 2.77 11.41
CA ASP A 213 12.21 3.43 12.44
C ASP A 213 10.95 2.65 12.83
N GLN A 214 10.34 1.97 11.85
CA GLN A 214 9.12 1.19 12.04
C GLN A 214 9.12 -0.08 11.17
N ILE A 215 8.66 -1.17 11.73
CA ILE A 215 8.46 -2.43 11.02
C ILE A 215 6.99 -2.84 11.14
N THR A 216 6.37 -3.17 10.01
CA THR A 216 5.02 -3.71 9.97
C THR A 216 5.06 -5.10 9.38
N TYR A 217 4.65 -6.12 10.16
CA TYR A 217 4.60 -7.51 9.71
C TYR A 217 3.15 -7.95 9.48
N TYR A 218 2.87 -8.48 8.29
CA TYR A 218 1.59 -9.05 7.92
C TYR A 218 1.70 -10.56 7.69
N PRO A 219 0.72 -11.37 8.11
CA PRO A 219 0.65 -12.75 7.66
C PRO A 219 0.33 -12.79 6.17
N LEU A 220 0.91 -13.74 5.44
CA LEU A 220 0.50 -13.99 4.06
C LEU A 220 -1.00 -14.31 4.01
N MET A 221 -1.76 -13.46 3.33
CA MET A 221 -3.21 -13.61 3.23
C MET A 221 -3.57 -14.52 2.05
N PHE A 222 -4.41 -15.52 2.30
CA PHE A 222 -4.93 -16.39 1.26
C PHE A 222 -6.32 -15.95 0.84
N SER A 223 -6.52 -15.77 -0.45
CA SER A 223 -7.81 -15.44 -1.04
C SER A 223 -8.14 -16.44 -2.15
N ASP A 224 -9.40 -16.88 -2.21
CA ASP A 224 -9.90 -17.71 -3.34
C ASP A 224 -9.79 -16.99 -4.69
N THR A 225 -9.55 -15.68 -4.68
CA THR A 225 -9.34 -14.83 -5.86
C THR A 225 -7.88 -14.71 -6.27
N ASN A 226 -6.95 -15.35 -5.55
CA ASN A 226 -5.54 -15.39 -5.90
C ASN A 226 -5.23 -16.72 -6.64
N PRO A 227 -5.30 -16.77 -7.99
CA PRO A 227 -5.25 -18.03 -8.75
C PRO A 227 -3.84 -18.64 -8.82
N HIS A 228 -2.80 -17.96 -8.34
CA HIS A 228 -1.39 -18.37 -8.52
C HIS A 228 -0.75 -18.94 -7.26
N GLY A 229 -1.53 -19.66 -6.43
CA GLY A 229 -1.04 -20.81 -5.67
C GLY A 229 0.22 -20.67 -4.84
N LEU A 230 0.45 -19.55 -4.12
CA LEU A 230 1.23 -19.59 -2.90
C LEU A 230 0.35 -20.14 -1.76
N LEU A 231 -0.27 -21.31 -1.98
CA LEU A 231 -1.03 -22.00 -0.95
C LEU A 231 -0.04 -22.62 0.04
N PRO A 232 -0.18 -22.41 1.37
CA PRO A 232 0.54 -23.22 2.31
C PRO A 232 0.16 -24.65 2.07
N GLN A 233 1.14 -25.53 1.92
CA GLN A 233 0.90 -26.93 2.14
C GLN A 233 0.34 -27.03 3.56
N ARG A 234 -0.88 -27.57 3.72
CA ARG A 234 -1.44 -27.85 5.02
C ARG A 234 -0.44 -28.74 5.75
N SER A 235 0.34 -28.16 6.65
CA SER A 235 1.02 -28.95 7.64
C SER A 235 -0.09 -29.61 8.45
N HIS A 236 -0.21 -30.91 8.32
CA HIS A 236 -0.93 -31.70 9.31
C HIS A 236 -0.17 -31.51 10.63
N VAL A 237 -0.64 -30.58 11.43
CA VAL A 237 -0.30 -30.57 12.85
C VAL A 237 -1.02 -31.77 13.41
N GLY A 238 -0.22 -32.87 13.67
CA GLY A 238 -0.65 -34.03 14.44
C GLY A 238 -0.82 -33.68 15.91
#